data_6973e65ce52831f36c97ecbe093e60c7
#
_entry.id   6973e65ce52831f36c97ecbe093e60c7
#
_cell.length_a   1.000
_cell.length_b   1.000
_cell.length_c   1.000
_cell.angle_alpha   90.00
_cell.angle_beta   90.00
_cell.angle_gamma   90.00
#
_symmetry.space_group_name_H-M   'P 1'
#
loop_
_entity.id
_entity.type
_entity.pdbx_description
1 polymer ?
#
loop_
_entity_poly.entity_id
_entity_poly.type
_entity_poly.pdbx_seq_one_letter_code
_entity_poly.pdbx_strand_id
1 'polypeptide(L)'
;VLTITNSFMAQSEITANYGQVFQNATDGKSYIKDKINLKFIPDKVSFTQYFTVLLKSPDFLYKFWNSVILVAPIVLAQLAVASVAAYGFTRWRGKIRDTIFFAYVILMLMPYQVTLVPNYLVSDFLGLLNTRWAIILPGAFAPFSVFLLTKSMRRIPASLIESAKLDGAGEWHIFWNICLPQCRSALYSIAILVFIDYWNM
;
A
#
# COMPACT_ATOMS: atom_id res chain seq x y z
N VAL A 1 -3.67 5.85 21.57
CA VAL A 1 -2.84 6.20 22.75
C VAL A 1 -2.61 4.95 23.59
N LEU A 2 -3.66 4.26 24.09
CA LEU A 2 -3.53 3.06 24.93
C LEU A 2 -2.66 1.95 24.31
N THR A 3 -2.77 1.72 23.00
CA THR A 3 -1.94 0.73 22.30
C THR A 3 -0.44 1.04 22.41
N ILE A 4 -0.08 2.31 22.27
CA ILE A 4 1.31 2.76 22.34
C ILE A 4 1.81 2.70 23.78
N THR A 5 1.03 3.19 24.75
CA THR A 5 1.44 3.19 26.15
C THR A 5 1.53 1.78 26.74
N ASN A 6 0.57 0.91 26.41
CA ASN A 6 0.59 -0.47 26.86
C ASN A 6 1.73 -1.30 26.24
N SER A 7 2.24 -0.92 25.07
CA SER A 7 3.40 -1.60 24.48
C SER A 7 4.67 -1.46 25.31
N PHE A 8 4.76 -0.45 26.17
CA PHE A 8 5.87 -0.21 27.08
C PHE A 8 5.61 -0.73 28.51
N MET A 9 4.41 -1.29 28.79
CA MET A 9 4.12 -1.87 30.10
C MET A 9 4.76 -3.25 30.27
N ALA A 10 5.18 -3.57 31.48
CA ALA A 10 5.62 -4.94 31.82
C ALA A 10 4.46 -5.92 31.75
N GLN A 11 4.73 -7.18 31.40
CA GLN A 11 3.72 -8.26 31.32
C GLN A 11 2.89 -8.39 32.61
N SER A 12 3.55 -8.30 33.77
CA SER A 12 2.89 -8.34 35.09
C SER A 12 1.92 -7.18 35.30
N GLU A 13 2.25 -6.00 34.81
CA GLU A 13 1.42 -4.79 34.91
C GLU A 13 0.20 -4.88 33.98
N ILE A 14 0.38 -5.40 32.77
CA ILE A 14 -0.72 -5.68 31.83
C ILE A 14 -1.67 -6.71 32.43
N THR A 15 -1.15 -7.79 33.00
CA THR A 15 -1.96 -8.83 33.62
C THR A 15 -2.72 -8.31 34.85
N ALA A 16 -2.13 -7.44 35.65
CA ALA A 16 -2.77 -6.84 36.82
C ALA A 16 -3.90 -5.87 36.43
N ASN A 17 -3.71 -5.04 35.40
CA ASN A 17 -4.70 -4.03 35.00
C ASN A 17 -5.75 -4.54 34.01
N TYR A 18 -5.41 -5.49 33.16
CA TYR A 18 -6.26 -5.98 32.05
C TYR A 18 -6.45 -7.49 32.02
N GLY A 19 -5.79 -8.26 32.89
CA GLY A 19 -5.74 -9.73 32.85
C GLY A 19 -7.11 -10.40 32.93
N GLN A 20 -8.05 -9.82 33.65
CA GLN A 20 -9.41 -10.36 33.77
C GLN A 20 -10.21 -10.27 32.49
N VAL A 21 -9.93 -9.30 31.62
CA VAL A 21 -10.58 -9.17 30.30
C VAL A 21 -10.18 -10.36 29.40
N PHE A 22 -8.96 -10.86 29.53
CA PHE A 22 -8.45 -11.95 28.70
C PHE A 22 -8.74 -13.35 29.27
N GLN A 23 -8.88 -13.49 30.58
CA GLN A 23 -9.19 -14.78 31.21
C GLN A 23 -10.66 -15.20 31.04
N ASN A 24 -11.59 -14.26 30.99
CA ASN A 24 -13.01 -14.54 30.93
C ASN A 24 -13.53 -14.92 29.53
N ALA A 25 -12.69 -14.84 28.50
CA ALA A 25 -13.06 -15.25 27.13
C ALA A 25 -13.15 -16.78 26.95
N THR A 26 -12.62 -17.55 27.91
CA THR A 26 -12.53 -19.02 27.81
C THR A 26 -13.72 -19.74 28.49
N ASP A 27 -14.41 -19.10 29.44
CA ASP A 27 -15.46 -19.72 30.24
C ASP A 27 -16.84 -19.05 30.03
N GLY A 28 -17.40 -19.12 28.91
CA GLY A 28 -18.80 -18.83 28.48
C GLY A 28 -19.85 -18.21 29.42
N LYS A 29 -19.50 -17.82 30.65
CA LYS A 29 -20.36 -17.20 31.67
C LYS A 29 -19.54 -16.25 32.53
N SER A 30 -19.33 -15.02 32.09
CA SER A 30 -18.82 -14.01 33.00
C SER A 30 -19.32 -12.63 32.66
N TYR A 31 -20.14 -12.09 33.53
CA TYR A 31 -20.37 -10.65 33.61
C TYR A 31 -19.07 -10.01 34.15
N ILE A 32 -18.60 -8.95 33.51
CA ILE A 32 -17.44 -8.16 33.99
C ILE A 32 -17.78 -7.63 35.37
N LYS A 33 -17.30 -8.29 36.43
CA LYS A 33 -17.57 -7.94 37.81
C LYS A 33 -16.58 -6.95 38.39
N ASP A 34 -15.39 -6.81 37.77
CA ASP A 34 -14.30 -6.02 38.32
C ASP A 34 -13.97 -4.83 37.44
N LYS A 35 -13.57 -3.73 38.09
CA LYS A 35 -13.21 -2.48 37.45
C LYS A 35 -11.95 -2.65 36.60
N ILE A 36 -12.04 -2.41 35.31
CA ILE A 36 -10.88 -2.29 34.43
C ILE A 36 -10.18 -0.99 34.79
N ASN A 37 -8.93 -1.05 35.20
CA ASN A 37 -8.13 0.11 35.49
C ASN A 37 -7.42 0.57 34.20
N LEU A 38 -8.00 1.58 33.50
CA LEU A 38 -7.42 2.16 32.31
C LEU A 38 -6.22 3.02 32.68
N LYS A 39 -5.04 2.41 32.66
CA LYS A 39 -3.79 3.10 32.95
C LYS A 39 -3.15 3.60 31.68
N PHE A 40 -2.90 4.91 31.63
CA PHE A 40 -2.31 5.56 30.45
C PHE A 40 -0.78 5.68 30.52
N ILE A 41 -0.22 5.63 31.74
CA ILE A 41 1.22 5.76 31.96
C ILE A 41 1.72 4.49 32.64
N PRO A 42 2.73 3.78 32.08
CA PRO A 42 3.31 2.60 32.71
C PRO A 42 4.06 2.97 34.00
N ASP A 43 3.98 2.15 35.05
CA ASP A 43 4.78 2.32 36.26
C ASP A 43 6.27 2.06 36.00
N LYS A 44 6.52 1.05 35.15
CA LYS A 44 7.87 0.70 34.70
C LYS A 44 7.89 0.53 33.20
N VAL A 45 8.72 1.32 32.53
CA VAL A 45 8.95 1.15 31.08
C VAL A 45 9.74 -0.15 30.87
N SER A 46 9.18 -1.06 30.08
CA SER A 46 9.80 -2.33 29.75
C SER A 46 9.87 -2.52 28.24
N PHE A 47 11.05 -2.79 27.72
CA PHE A 47 11.27 -3.18 26.31
C PHE A 47 11.24 -4.68 26.08
N THR A 48 10.96 -5.48 27.10
CA THR A 48 10.94 -6.96 27.03
C THR A 48 9.94 -7.46 26.01
N GLN A 49 8.81 -6.78 25.86
CA GLN A 49 7.79 -7.09 24.86
C GLN A 49 8.35 -6.98 23.45
N TYR A 50 9.04 -5.86 23.14
CA TYR A 50 9.69 -5.65 21.85
C TYR A 50 10.79 -6.66 21.58
N PHE A 51 11.62 -6.96 22.59
CA PHE A 51 12.66 -7.96 22.46
C PHE A 51 12.07 -9.35 22.19
N THR A 52 10.98 -9.70 22.88
CA THR A 52 10.32 -11.00 22.67
C THR A 52 9.69 -11.10 21.29
N VAL A 53 8.97 -10.06 20.83
CA VAL A 53 8.30 -10.06 19.53
C VAL A 53 9.30 -10.00 18.39
N LEU A 54 10.33 -9.12 18.47
CA LEU A 54 11.26 -8.88 17.38
C LEU A 54 12.38 -9.92 17.29
N LEU A 55 12.82 -10.51 18.42
CA LEU A 55 13.99 -11.38 18.43
C LEU A 55 13.71 -12.82 18.87
N LYS A 56 12.71 -13.06 19.73
CA LYS A 56 12.39 -14.41 20.21
C LYS A 56 11.24 -15.07 19.47
N SER A 57 10.42 -14.29 18.73
CA SER A 57 9.24 -14.81 18.02
C SER A 57 9.53 -14.95 16.53
N PRO A 58 10.01 -16.10 16.04
CA PRO A 58 10.32 -16.32 14.63
C PRO A 58 9.09 -16.11 13.73
N ASP A 59 7.89 -16.41 14.22
CA ASP A 59 6.63 -16.25 13.48
C ASP A 59 6.33 -14.79 13.10
N PHE A 60 6.64 -13.84 13.99
CA PHE A 60 6.46 -12.42 13.73
C PHE A 60 7.41 -11.95 12.62
N LEU A 61 8.68 -12.28 12.73
CA LEU A 61 9.69 -11.94 11.73
C LEU A 61 9.35 -12.56 10.37
N TYR A 62 8.89 -13.79 10.35
CA TYR A 62 8.48 -14.46 9.12
C TYR A 62 7.30 -13.73 8.46
N LYS A 63 6.26 -13.37 9.21
CA LYS A 63 5.11 -12.59 8.72
C LYS A 63 5.53 -11.22 8.21
N PHE A 64 6.39 -10.53 8.98
CA PHE A 64 6.93 -9.22 8.59
C PHE A 64 7.66 -9.28 7.24
N TRP A 65 8.61 -10.22 7.10
CA TRP A 65 9.36 -10.38 5.85
C TRP A 65 8.48 -10.83 4.69
N ASN A 66 7.47 -11.65 4.95
CA ASN A 66 6.51 -12.04 3.92
C ASN A 66 5.72 -10.82 3.41
N SER A 67 5.29 -9.93 4.30
CA SER A 67 4.65 -8.67 3.89
C SER A 67 5.60 -7.78 3.09
N VAL A 68 6.86 -7.63 3.49
CA VAL A 68 7.86 -6.87 2.72
C VAL A 68 8.05 -7.44 1.31
N ILE A 69 8.20 -8.78 1.20
CA ILE A 69 8.40 -9.48 -0.09
C ILE A 69 7.18 -9.34 -1.01
N LEU A 70 5.98 -9.17 -0.46
CA LEU A 70 4.76 -8.94 -1.27
C LEU A 70 4.59 -7.46 -1.61
N VAL A 71 4.67 -6.58 -0.62
CA VAL A 71 4.33 -5.16 -0.79
C VAL A 71 5.38 -4.41 -1.61
N ALA A 72 6.67 -4.66 -1.39
CA ALA A 72 7.71 -3.93 -2.11
C ALA A 72 7.66 -4.14 -3.64
N PRO A 73 7.53 -5.37 -4.17
CA PRO A 73 7.36 -5.57 -5.61
C PRO A 73 6.07 -4.96 -6.16
N ILE A 74 4.96 -4.99 -5.40
CA ILE A 74 3.69 -4.38 -5.83
C ILE A 74 3.87 -2.87 -5.98
N VAL A 75 4.42 -2.19 -4.97
CA VAL A 75 4.66 -0.73 -5.03
C VAL A 75 5.55 -0.36 -6.21
N LEU A 76 6.67 -1.07 -6.38
CA LEU A 76 7.61 -0.79 -7.48
C LEU A 76 6.98 -1.03 -8.86
N ALA A 77 6.32 -2.17 -9.04
CA ALA A 77 5.67 -2.53 -10.30
C ALA A 77 4.54 -1.54 -10.63
N GLN A 78 3.70 -1.21 -9.64
CA GLN A 78 2.61 -0.26 -9.82
C GLN A 78 3.11 1.14 -10.19
N LEU A 79 4.16 1.65 -9.51
CA LEU A 79 4.77 2.93 -9.86
C LEU A 79 5.35 2.92 -11.26
N ALA A 80 6.04 1.86 -11.66
CA ALA A 80 6.62 1.71 -12.98
C ALA A 80 5.54 1.69 -14.07
N VAL A 81 4.54 0.81 -13.95
CA VAL A 81 3.43 0.68 -14.90
C VAL A 81 2.63 1.97 -14.99
N ALA A 82 2.27 2.56 -13.83
CA ALA A 82 1.51 3.80 -13.79
C ALA A 82 2.27 4.98 -14.42
N SER A 83 3.59 5.06 -14.20
CA SER A 83 4.41 6.13 -14.77
C SER A 83 4.47 6.06 -16.29
N VAL A 84 4.70 4.87 -16.85
CA VAL A 84 4.77 4.67 -18.31
C VAL A 84 3.39 4.91 -18.94
N ALA A 85 2.33 4.38 -18.34
CA ALA A 85 0.96 4.57 -18.82
C ALA A 85 0.55 6.06 -18.77
N ALA A 86 0.83 6.75 -17.65
CA ALA A 86 0.53 8.17 -17.50
C ALA A 86 1.29 9.04 -18.52
N TYR A 87 2.55 8.70 -18.79
CA TYR A 87 3.33 9.37 -19.84
C TYR A 87 2.69 9.16 -21.21
N GLY A 88 2.31 7.94 -21.57
CA GLY A 88 1.58 7.65 -22.80
C GLY A 88 0.29 8.45 -22.92
N PHE A 89 -0.53 8.53 -21.87
CA PHE A 89 -1.75 9.32 -21.84
C PHE A 89 -1.54 10.84 -21.93
N THR A 90 -0.39 11.33 -21.56
CA THR A 90 -0.07 12.77 -21.69
C THR A 90 0.50 13.12 -23.06
N ARG A 91 1.26 12.21 -23.66
CA ARG A 91 1.96 12.46 -24.94
C ARG A 91 1.12 12.13 -26.16
N TRP A 92 0.37 11.05 -26.10
CA TRP A 92 -0.52 10.67 -27.20
C TRP A 92 -1.72 11.61 -27.27
N ARG A 93 -2.04 12.11 -28.46
CA ARG A 93 -3.21 12.98 -28.71
C ARG A 93 -4.19 12.25 -29.62
N GLY A 94 -5.47 12.28 -29.31
CA GLY A 94 -6.51 11.68 -30.13
C GLY A 94 -7.74 11.22 -29.35
N LYS A 95 -8.86 11.06 -30.06
CA LYS A 95 -10.15 10.64 -29.46
C LYS A 95 -10.04 9.27 -28.79
N ILE A 96 -9.26 8.34 -29.38
CA ILE A 96 -9.07 6.99 -28.84
C ILE A 96 -8.42 7.06 -27.44
N ARG A 97 -7.39 7.91 -27.27
CA ARG A 97 -6.76 8.12 -25.97
C ARG A 97 -7.76 8.58 -24.92
N ASP A 98 -8.60 9.56 -25.28
CA ASP A 98 -9.58 10.12 -24.35
C ASP A 98 -10.63 9.09 -23.95
N THR A 99 -11.06 8.26 -24.90
CA THR A 99 -11.98 7.13 -24.64
C THR A 99 -11.34 6.09 -23.71
N ILE A 100 -10.09 5.68 -23.97
CA ILE A 100 -9.38 4.71 -23.10
C ILE A 100 -9.16 5.33 -21.71
N PHE A 101 -8.75 6.59 -21.63
CA PHE A 101 -8.56 7.24 -20.34
C PHE A 101 -9.87 7.35 -19.55
N PHE A 102 -10.99 7.64 -20.23
CA PHE A 102 -12.31 7.66 -19.62
C PHE A 102 -12.73 6.27 -19.10
N ALA A 103 -12.49 5.22 -19.89
CA ALA A 103 -12.71 3.84 -19.45
C ALA A 103 -11.88 3.52 -18.19
N TYR A 104 -10.63 3.97 -18.13
CA TYR A 104 -9.79 3.83 -16.94
C TYR A 104 -10.39 4.52 -15.71
N VAL A 105 -10.97 5.70 -15.87
CA VAL A 105 -11.67 6.41 -14.78
C VAL A 105 -12.90 5.66 -14.32
N ILE A 106 -13.66 5.05 -15.24
CA ILE A 106 -14.82 4.20 -14.90
C ILE A 106 -14.35 2.99 -14.08
N LEU A 107 -13.28 2.31 -14.50
CA LEU A 107 -12.72 1.16 -13.76
C LEU A 107 -12.29 1.53 -12.34
N MET A 108 -11.83 2.76 -12.11
CA MET A 108 -11.48 3.26 -10.79
C MET A 108 -12.69 3.32 -9.83
N LEU A 109 -13.89 3.51 -10.38
CA LEU A 109 -15.13 3.60 -9.59
C LEU A 109 -15.72 2.22 -9.26
N MET A 110 -15.19 1.16 -9.86
CA MET A 110 -15.68 -0.20 -9.58
C MET A 110 -15.24 -0.63 -8.18
N PRO A 111 -16.18 -1.13 -7.34
CA PRO A 111 -15.83 -1.67 -6.04
C PRO A 111 -14.98 -2.94 -6.20
N TYR A 112 -14.03 -3.12 -5.30
CA TYR A 112 -13.10 -4.27 -5.30
C TYR A 112 -13.82 -5.62 -5.38
N GLN A 113 -14.98 -5.75 -4.74
CA GLN A 113 -15.78 -6.98 -4.71
C GLN A 113 -16.19 -7.46 -6.10
N VAL A 114 -16.43 -6.53 -7.04
CA VAL A 114 -16.81 -6.87 -8.43
C VAL A 114 -15.61 -7.45 -9.20
N THR A 115 -14.40 -7.01 -8.88
CA THR A 115 -13.18 -7.46 -9.57
C THR A 115 -12.60 -8.76 -9.00
N LEU A 116 -13.07 -9.21 -7.83
CA LEU A 116 -12.53 -10.36 -7.14
C LEU A 116 -12.66 -11.65 -7.95
N VAL A 117 -13.86 -11.95 -8.47
CA VAL A 117 -14.12 -13.16 -9.27
C VAL A 117 -13.34 -13.14 -10.59
N PRO A 118 -13.37 -12.06 -11.40
CA PRO A 118 -12.53 -11.96 -12.59
C PRO A 118 -11.04 -12.13 -12.30
N ASN A 119 -10.51 -11.52 -11.24
CA ASN A 119 -9.10 -11.67 -10.85
C ASN A 119 -8.76 -13.12 -10.50
N TYR A 120 -9.65 -13.82 -9.79
CA TYR A 120 -9.47 -15.24 -9.48
C TYR A 120 -9.42 -16.07 -10.75
N LEU A 121 -10.38 -15.90 -11.68
CA LEU A 121 -10.44 -16.66 -12.92
C LEU A 121 -9.22 -16.43 -13.83
N VAL A 122 -8.75 -15.18 -13.90
CA VAL A 122 -7.52 -14.85 -14.65
C VAL A 122 -6.30 -15.49 -13.99
N SER A 123 -6.21 -15.44 -12.67
CA SER A 123 -5.11 -16.08 -11.93
C SER A 123 -5.10 -17.60 -12.06
N ASP A 124 -6.28 -18.22 -12.10
CA ASP A 124 -6.44 -19.65 -12.37
C ASP A 124 -6.00 -20.00 -13.79
N PHE A 125 -6.52 -19.27 -14.77
CA PHE A 125 -6.15 -19.46 -16.20
C PHE A 125 -4.66 -19.33 -16.46
N LEU A 126 -3.98 -18.42 -15.74
CA LEU A 126 -2.53 -18.20 -15.84
C LEU A 126 -1.72 -19.19 -14.98
N GLY A 127 -2.36 -20.09 -14.23
CA GLY A 127 -1.69 -21.03 -13.33
C GLY A 127 -0.97 -20.38 -12.16
N LEU A 128 -1.43 -19.19 -11.73
CA LEU A 128 -0.79 -18.39 -10.68
C LEU A 128 -1.35 -18.67 -9.28
N LEU A 129 -2.43 -19.45 -9.17
CA LEU A 129 -3.05 -19.78 -7.88
C LEU A 129 -2.01 -20.39 -6.92
N ASN A 130 -2.13 -20.04 -5.64
CA ASN A 130 -1.21 -20.43 -4.58
C ASN A 130 0.24 -19.91 -4.76
N THR A 131 0.45 -18.90 -5.62
CA THR A 131 1.74 -18.23 -5.76
C THR A 131 1.66 -16.77 -5.33
N ARG A 132 2.81 -16.16 -4.99
CA ARG A 132 2.88 -14.72 -4.70
C ARG A 132 2.49 -13.84 -5.89
N TRP A 133 2.65 -14.35 -7.10
CA TRP A 133 2.29 -13.65 -8.33
C TRP A 133 0.79 -13.41 -8.48
N ALA A 134 -0.05 -14.27 -7.89
CA ALA A 134 -1.50 -14.07 -7.88
C ALA A 134 -1.93 -12.74 -7.18
N ILE A 135 -1.06 -12.23 -6.29
CA ILE A 135 -1.29 -10.96 -5.59
C ILE A 135 -0.51 -9.82 -6.25
N ILE A 136 0.77 -10.07 -6.61
CA ILE A 136 1.65 -9.04 -7.16
C ILE A 136 1.16 -8.55 -8.53
N LEU A 137 0.73 -9.45 -9.39
CA LEU A 137 0.38 -9.10 -10.77
C LEU A 137 -0.88 -8.20 -10.86
N PRO A 138 -2.01 -8.53 -10.22
CA PRO A 138 -3.15 -7.62 -10.18
C PRO A 138 -2.81 -6.30 -9.47
N GLY A 139 -2.00 -6.35 -8.41
CA GLY A 139 -1.55 -5.18 -7.66
C GLY A 139 -0.69 -4.21 -8.47
N ALA A 140 0.00 -4.68 -9.52
CA ALA A 140 0.77 -3.81 -10.41
C ALA A 140 -0.10 -2.87 -11.26
N PHE A 141 -1.39 -3.18 -11.44
CA PHE A 141 -2.31 -2.46 -12.31
C PHE A 141 -3.38 -1.74 -11.49
N ALA A 142 -3.17 -0.47 -11.16
CA ALA A 142 -4.15 0.33 -10.43
C ALA A 142 -4.56 1.57 -11.24
N PRO A 143 -5.83 1.66 -11.65
CA PRO A 143 -6.34 2.81 -12.41
C PRO A 143 -6.15 4.14 -11.70
N PHE A 144 -6.28 4.17 -10.38
CA PHE A 144 -6.08 5.37 -9.56
C PHE A 144 -4.67 5.96 -9.71
N SER A 145 -3.64 5.11 -9.65
CA SER A 145 -2.24 5.57 -9.78
C SER A 145 -1.95 6.16 -11.15
N VAL A 146 -2.47 5.54 -12.22
CA VAL A 146 -2.36 6.06 -13.59
C VAL A 146 -3.09 7.40 -13.72
N PHE A 147 -4.29 7.53 -13.17
CA PHE A 147 -5.06 8.77 -13.18
C PHE A 147 -4.31 9.91 -12.48
N LEU A 148 -3.83 9.66 -11.26
CA LEU A 148 -3.14 10.68 -10.46
C LEU A 148 -1.84 11.15 -11.14
N LEU A 149 -1.03 10.22 -11.64
CA LEU A 149 0.19 10.55 -12.38
C LEU A 149 -0.11 11.28 -13.70
N THR A 150 -1.14 10.87 -14.44
CA THR A 150 -1.56 11.58 -15.66
C THR A 150 -1.93 13.03 -15.36
N LYS A 151 -2.68 13.27 -14.28
CA LYS A 151 -3.02 14.63 -13.84
C LYS A 151 -1.80 15.44 -13.42
N SER A 152 -0.83 14.79 -12.73
CA SER A 152 0.43 15.43 -12.37
C SER A 152 1.27 15.79 -13.60
N MET A 153 1.47 14.85 -14.53
CA MET A 153 2.24 15.07 -15.75
C MET A 153 1.63 16.13 -16.68
N ARG A 154 0.31 16.25 -16.73
CA ARG A 154 -0.37 17.32 -17.51
C ARG A 154 -0.11 18.73 -17.00
N ARG A 155 0.39 18.90 -15.78
CA ARG A 155 0.77 20.21 -15.23
C ARG A 155 2.13 20.69 -15.72
N ILE A 156 2.92 19.81 -16.33
CA ILE A 156 4.24 20.16 -16.88
C ILE A 156 4.02 21.04 -18.11
N PRO A 157 4.63 22.26 -18.17
CA PRO A 157 4.50 23.16 -19.30
C PRO A 157 4.96 22.50 -20.61
N ALA A 158 4.17 22.65 -21.66
CA ALA A 158 4.50 22.10 -22.97
C ALA A 158 5.80 22.68 -23.53
N SER A 159 6.07 23.97 -23.25
CA SER A 159 7.30 24.64 -23.66
C SER A 159 8.58 23.94 -23.19
N LEU A 160 8.56 23.36 -21.98
CA LEU A 160 9.71 22.63 -21.45
C LEU A 160 10.00 21.35 -22.24
N ILE A 161 8.95 20.69 -22.71
CA ILE A 161 9.07 19.48 -23.51
C ILE A 161 9.46 19.83 -24.96
N GLU A 162 8.94 20.94 -25.49
CA GLU A 162 9.26 21.41 -26.82
C GLU A 162 10.72 21.85 -26.91
N SER A 163 11.23 22.62 -25.94
CA SER A 163 12.65 22.98 -25.89
C SER A 163 13.57 21.77 -25.82
N ALA A 164 13.26 20.79 -24.98
CA ALA A 164 14.02 19.55 -24.91
C ALA A 164 14.05 18.79 -26.26
N LYS A 165 12.95 18.81 -27.01
CA LYS A 165 12.91 18.21 -28.35
C LYS A 165 13.75 19.00 -29.37
N LEU A 166 13.77 20.31 -29.27
CA LEU A 166 14.64 21.15 -30.11
C LEU A 166 16.12 20.86 -29.82
N ASP A 167 16.45 20.56 -28.57
CA ASP A 167 17.80 20.10 -28.14
C ASP A 167 18.11 18.64 -28.56
N GLY A 168 17.21 17.97 -29.29
CA GLY A 168 17.42 16.60 -29.79
C GLY A 168 17.08 15.50 -28.77
N ALA A 169 16.42 15.82 -27.63
CA ALA A 169 16.07 14.81 -26.64
C ALA A 169 14.98 13.85 -27.15
N GLY A 170 15.24 12.55 -27.07
CA GLY A 170 14.26 11.49 -27.36
C GLY A 170 13.19 11.37 -26.28
N GLU A 171 12.08 10.69 -26.59
CA GLU A 171 10.95 10.53 -25.65
C GLU A 171 11.34 9.86 -24.33
N TRP A 172 12.25 8.88 -24.34
CA TRP A 172 12.76 8.25 -23.12
C TRP A 172 13.60 9.20 -22.25
N HIS A 173 14.38 10.06 -22.88
CA HIS A 173 15.13 11.09 -22.15
C HIS A 173 14.19 12.09 -21.49
N ILE A 174 13.18 12.56 -22.21
CA ILE A 174 12.14 13.45 -21.67
C ILE A 174 11.39 12.81 -20.52
N PHE A 175 11.04 11.53 -20.64
CA PHE A 175 10.34 10.79 -19.59
C PHE A 175 11.16 10.72 -18.30
N TRP A 176 12.40 10.23 -18.36
CA TRP A 176 13.23 10.00 -17.18
C TRP A 176 13.80 11.28 -16.57
N ASN A 177 14.22 12.23 -17.38
CA ASN A 177 14.98 13.40 -16.91
C ASN A 177 14.11 14.64 -16.71
N ILE A 178 12.93 14.70 -17.31
CA ILE A 178 12.04 15.85 -17.19
C ILE A 178 10.73 15.48 -16.48
N CYS A 179 9.97 14.53 -17.01
CA CYS A 179 8.63 14.25 -16.51
C CYS A 179 8.61 13.58 -15.15
N LEU A 180 9.38 12.49 -14.96
CA LEU A 180 9.42 11.77 -13.68
C LEU A 180 9.93 12.63 -12.52
N PRO A 181 11.04 13.37 -12.64
CA PRO A 181 11.52 14.22 -11.56
C PRO A 181 10.53 15.30 -11.14
N GLN A 182 9.78 15.85 -12.07
CA GLN A 182 8.76 16.86 -11.76
C GLN A 182 7.52 16.27 -11.08
N CYS A 183 7.27 14.98 -11.26
CA CYS A 183 6.15 14.27 -10.63
C CYS A 183 6.53 13.58 -9.29
N ARG A 184 7.69 13.90 -8.70
CA ARG A 184 8.19 13.22 -7.46
C ARG A 184 7.17 13.24 -6.32
N SER A 185 6.51 14.38 -6.09
CA SER A 185 5.49 14.49 -5.03
C SER A 185 4.31 13.53 -5.25
N ALA A 186 3.85 13.40 -6.48
CA ALA A 186 2.79 12.47 -6.84
C ALA A 186 3.26 11.01 -6.70
N LEU A 187 4.49 10.70 -7.12
CA LEU A 187 5.08 9.37 -6.99
C LEU A 187 5.20 8.96 -5.51
N TYR A 188 5.69 9.82 -4.64
CA TYR A 188 5.77 9.55 -3.21
C TYR A 188 4.39 9.37 -2.59
N SER A 189 3.42 10.21 -2.96
CA SER A 189 2.05 10.07 -2.45
C SER A 189 1.43 8.72 -2.84
N ILE A 190 1.60 8.31 -4.10
CA ILE A 190 1.11 7.01 -4.56
C ILE A 190 1.84 5.87 -3.84
N ALA A 191 3.17 5.95 -3.71
CA ALA A 191 3.96 4.93 -3.03
C ALA A 191 3.48 4.70 -1.59
N ILE A 192 3.22 5.80 -0.84
CA ILE A 192 2.74 5.72 0.53
C ILE A 192 1.32 5.14 0.58
N LEU A 193 0.41 5.59 -0.28
CA LEU A 193 -0.97 5.09 -0.32
C LEU A 193 -1.00 3.59 -0.64
N VAL A 194 -0.28 3.16 -1.67
CA VAL A 194 -0.20 1.76 -2.08
C VAL A 194 0.46 0.91 -0.99
N PHE A 195 1.53 1.42 -0.36
CA PHE A 195 2.17 0.73 0.74
C PHE A 195 1.20 0.50 1.91
N ILE A 196 0.46 1.53 2.33
CA ILE A 196 -0.50 1.43 3.44
C ILE A 196 -1.63 0.45 3.09
N ASP A 197 -2.15 0.50 1.87
CA ASP A 197 -3.25 -0.34 1.40
C ASP A 197 -2.85 -1.83 1.44
N TYR A 198 -1.75 -2.18 0.81
CA TYR A 198 -1.27 -3.57 0.76
C TYR A 198 -0.62 -4.08 2.05
N TRP A 199 -0.09 -3.19 2.88
CA TRP A 199 0.47 -3.60 4.18
C TRP A 199 -0.60 -4.03 5.18
N ASN A 200 -1.79 -3.41 5.09
CA ASN A 200 -2.91 -3.71 5.97
C ASN A 200 -3.87 -4.78 5.42
N MET A 201 -3.62 -5.31 4.22
CA MET A 201 -4.39 -6.36 3.59
C MET A 201 -3.99 -7.74 4.12
#